data_b71d1efc63310573ef227c6284556a4a
#
_entry.id   b71d1efc63310573ef227c6284556a4a
#
_cell.length_a   1.000
_cell.length_b   1.000
_cell.length_c   1.000
_cell.angle_alpha   90.00
_cell.angle_beta   90.00
_cell.angle_gamma   90.00
#
_symmetry.space_group_name_H-M   'P 1'
#
loop_
_entity.id
_entity.type
_entity.pdbx_description
1 polymer ?
#
loop_
_entity_poly.entity_id
_entity_poly.type
_entity_poly.pdbx_seq_one_letter_code
_entity_poly.pdbx_strand_id
1 'polypeptide(L)'
;MRSMLIAEDDERLLQCLARAMEARGFQVMTAASVFAALAKIQLNAPEYAVIDMRFDDGCGLDVVTALKQQRPDARAIILTGYGNIATAVQAVKLGAIDYLTKPVNADDIVSALQAPSGCKAETPKHPMSPASVRLQHIQQVHEASGRNVSETARRLNMHRRTLHRILSRWAG
;
A
#
# COMPACT_ATOMS: atom_id res chain seq x y z
N MET A 1 14.55 -4.93 20.45
CA MET A 1 14.59 -3.86 19.40
C MET A 1 13.52 -4.22 18.40
N ARG A 2 12.61 -3.31 18.04
CA ARG A 2 11.45 -3.62 17.18
C ARG A 2 11.90 -3.66 15.71
N SER A 3 12.06 -4.84 15.13
CA SER A 3 12.46 -5.00 13.73
C SER A 3 11.26 -4.76 12.79
N MET A 4 11.47 -4.01 11.72
CA MET A 4 10.44 -3.64 10.75
C MET A 4 10.95 -3.79 9.31
N LEU A 5 10.14 -4.37 8.44
CA LEU A 5 10.32 -4.34 6.99
C LEU A 5 9.42 -3.27 6.40
N ILE A 6 9.96 -2.41 5.55
CA ILE A 6 9.20 -1.53 4.67
C ILE A 6 9.45 -1.96 3.23
N ALA A 7 8.41 -2.41 2.55
CA ALA A 7 8.46 -2.83 1.15
C ALA A 7 7.60 -1.88 0.30
N GLU A 8 8.26 -1.14 -0.59
CA GLU A 8 7.66 -0.06 -1.41
C GLU A 8 8.55 0.15 -2.64
N ASP A 9 7.98 0.21 -3.84
CA ASP A 9 8.71 0.41 -5.09
C ASP A 9 9.04 1.88 -5.38
N ASP A 10 8.24 2.82 -4.86
CA ASP A 10 8.60 4.24 -4.89
C ASP A 10 9.74 4.53 -3.90
N GLU A 11 10.94 4.72 -4.43
CA GLU A 11 12.15 4.91 -3.63
C GLU A 11 12.07 6.15 -2.72
N ARG A 12 11.39 7.23 -3.14
CA ARG A 12 11.22 8.45 -2.34
C ARG A 12 10.32 8.18 -1.14
N LEU A 13 9.20 7.50 -1.36
CA LEU A 13 8.28 7.13 -0.30
C LEU A 13 8.93 6.11 0.65
N LEU A 14 9.64 5.13 0.11
CA LEU A 14 10.40 4.14 0.88
C LEU A 14 11.38 4.80 1.86
N GLN A 15 12.19 5.74 1.37
CA GLN A 15 13.15 6.47 2.21
C GLN A 15 12.47 7.38 3.24
N CYS A 16 11.37 8.03 2.86
CA CYS A 16 10.59 8.87 3.77
C CYS A 16 10.02 8.05 4.93
N LEU A 17 9.38 6.93 4.61
CA LEU A 17 8.81 6.02 5.61
C LEU A 17 9.89 5.40 6.50
N ALA A 18 11.03 4.99 5.92
CA ALA A 18 12.13 4.40 6.68
C ALA A 18 12.63 5.37 7.75
N ARG A 19 12.97 6.61 7.38
CA ARG A 19 13.41 7.64 8.32
C ARG A 19 12.37 7.94 9.40
N ALA A 20 11.10 7.99 9.01
CA ALA A 20 10.02 8.26 9.95
C ALA A 20 9.84 7.14 10.97
N MET A 21 10.03 5.88 10.59
CA MET A 21 9.95 4.72 11.50
C MET A 21 11.21 4.59 12.35
N GLU A 22 12.40 4.83 11.81
CA GLU A 22 13.66 4.89 12.57
C GLU A 22 13.60 5.93 13.68
N ALA A 23 13.08 7.14 13.39
CA ALA A 23 12.88 8.18 14.39
C ALA A 23 11.90 7.76 15.51
N ARG A 24 11.07 6.74 15.30
CA ARG A 24 10.16 6.15 16.30
C ARG A 24 10.70 4.88 16.97
N GLY A 25 12.00 4.60 16.77
CA GLY A 25 12.72 3.52 17.45
C GLY A 25 12.57 2.14 16.82
N PHE A 26 12.14 2.06 15.56
CA PHE A 26 12.16 0.81 14.81
C PHE A 26 13.54 0.60 14.15
N GLN A 27 13.96 -0.66 14.10
CA GLN A 27 15.08 -1.08 13.28
C GLN A 27 14.55 -1.45 11.90
N VAL A 28 14.75 -0.57 10.92
CA VAL A 28 14.10 -0.67 9.61
C VAL A 28 14.97 -1.41 8.60
N MET A 29 14.37 -2.35 7.90
CA MET A 29 14.88 -2.97 6.67
C MET A 29 14.00 -2.49 5.52
N THR A 30 14.58 -2.04 4.42
CA THR A 30 13.85 -1.55 3.24
C THR A 30 13.94 -2.54 2.09
N ALA A 31 12.89 -2.68 1.31
CA ALA A 31 12.86 -3.48 0.08
C ALA A 31 12.09 -2.75 -1.02
N ALA A 32 12.69 -2.60 -2.19
CA ALA A 32 12.08 -1.92 -3.32
C ALA A 32 11.36 -2.88 -4.30
N SER A 33 11.27 -4.17 -3.97
CA SER A 33 10.62 -5.19 -4.80
C SER A 33 10.12 -6.35 -3.94
N VAL A 34 9.20 -7.15 -4.48
CA VAL A 34 8.72 -8.39 -3.84
C VAL A 34 9.88 -9.34 -3.63
N PHE A 35 10.73 -9.53 -4.64
CA PHE A 35 11.90 -10.40 -4.56
C PHE A 35 12.84 -9.99 -3.41
N ALA A 36 13.17 -8.71 -3.28
CA ALA A 36 14.01 -8.20 -2.21
C ALA A 36 13.36 -8.37 -0.83
N ALA A 37 12.05 -8.16 -0.72
CA ALA A 37 11.29 -8.34 0.51
C ALA A 37 11.32 -9.81 0.96
N LEU A 38 11.04 -10.75 0.05
CA LEU A 38 11.06 -12.17 0.33
C LEU A 38 12.45 -12.65 0.78
N ALA A 39 13.51 -12.22 0.11
CA ALA A 39 14.89 -12.57 0.49
C ALA A 39 15.21 -12.11 1.93
N LYS A 40 14.79 -10.89 2.30
CA LYS A 40 15.00 -10.35 3.67
C LYS A 40 14.20 -11.10 4.72
N ILE A 41 12.94 -11.46 4.42
CA ILE A 41 12.10 -12.27 5.32
C ILE A 41 12.73 -13.64 5.57
N GLN A 42 13.28 -14.28 4.54
CA GLN A 42 13.96 -15.59 4.68
C GLN A 42 15.20 -15.51 5.57
N LEU A 43 15.94 -14.42 5.50
CA LEU A 43 17.14 -14.24 6.33
C LEU A 43 16.81 -13.91 7.78
N ASN A 44 15.85 -13.02 7.99
CA ASN A 44 15.42 -12.58 9.32
C ASN A 44 14.02 -11.99 9.26
N ALA A 45 13.01 -12.79 9.60
CA ALA A 45 11.60 -12.37 9.59
C ALA A 45 11.34 -11.27 10.64
N PRO A 46 10.92 -10.05 10.22
CA PRO A 46 10.71 -8.92 11.12
C PRO A 46 9.45 -9.07 11.97
N GLU A 47 9.38 -8.31 13.08
CA GLU A 47 8.20 -8.25 13.95
C GLU A 47 7.06 -7.45 13.30
N TYR A 48 7.43 -6.42 12.55
CA TYR A 48 6.51 -5.48 11.92
C TYR A 48 6.78 -5.39 10.43
N ALA A 49 5.75 -5.19 9.64
CA ALA A 49 5.91 -4.93 8.22
C ALA A 49 4.91 -3.89 7.70
N VAL A 50 5.40 -3.03 6.84
CA VAL A 50 4.62 -2.07 6.05
C VAL A 50 4.89 -2.40 4.59
N ILE A 51 3.87 -2.82 3.86
CA ILE A 51 4.03 -3.44 2.54
C ILE A 51 3.11 -2.74 1.55
N ASP A 52 3.66 -2.22 0.46
CA ASP A 52 2.79 -1.76 -0.63
C ASP A 52 2.04 -2.95 -1.25
N MET A 53 0.85 -2.69 -1.70
CA MET A 53 0.01 -3.66 -2.39
C MET A 53 0.59 -4.04 -3.75
N ARG A 54 1.20 -3.09 -4.46
CA ARG A 54 1.59 -3.24 -5.87
C ARG A 54 3.07 -2.99 -6.04
N PHE A 55 3.70 -3.90 -6.75
CA PHE A 55 5.09 -3.81 -7.19
C PHE A 55 5.16 -4.12 -8.67
N ASP A 56 6.20 -3.66 -9.34
CA ASP A 56 6.46 -4.00 -10.74
C ASP A 56 6.71 -5.52 -10.93
N ASP A 57 7.25 -6.19 -9.91
CA ASP A 57 7.61 -7.62 -9.92
C ASP A 57 6.59 -8.52 -9.21
N GLY A 58 5.46 -7.98 -8.70
CA GLY A 58 4.46 -8.82 -8.04
C GLY A 58 3.44 -8.09 -7.17
N CYS A 59 2.93 -8.81 -6.19
CA CYS A 59 1.88 -8.35 -5.28
C CYS A 59 2.36 -8.41 -3.83
N GLY A 60 2.08 -7.35 -3.06
CA GLY A 60 2.39 -7.29 -1.63
C GLY A 60 1.73 -8.40 -0.79
N LEU A 61 0.67 -9.02 -1.28
CA LEU A 61 0.03 -10.16 -0.61
C LEU A 61 0.95 -11.38 -0.50
N ASP A 62 1.84 -11.58 -1.48
CA ASP A 62 2.82 -12.65 -1.46
C ASP A 62 3.85 -12.44 -0.35
N VAL A 63 4.22 -11.17 -0.13
CA VAL A 63 5.11 -10.76 0.97
C VAL A 63 4.45 -10.99 2.34
N VAL A 64 3.16 -10.65 2.49
CA VAL A 64 2.39 -10.92 3.72
C VAL A 64 2.35 -12.41 3.99
N THR A 65 2.04 -13.22 2.97
CA THR A 65 1.95 -14.68 3.09
C THR A 65 3.28 -15.28 3.56
N ALA A 66 4.38 -14.91 2.92
CA ALA A 66 5.72 -15.39 3.27
C ALA A 66 6.11 -14.95 4.70
N LEU A 67 5.83 -13.71 5.08
CA LEU A 67 6.10 -13.22 6.43
C LEU A 67 5.32 -14.03 7.47
N LYS A 68 4.04 -14.28 7.25
CA LYS A 68 3.20 -15.06 8.17
C LYS A 68 3.59 -16.52 8.27
N GLN A 69 4.13 -17.11 7.21
CA GLN A 69 4.69 -18.47 7.25
C GLN A 69 5.97 -18.55 8.11
N GLN A 70 6.84 -17.56 8.00
CA GLN A 70 8.10 -17.50 8.76
C GLN A 70 7.90 -17.02 10.20
N ARG A 71 7.01 -16.07 10.40
CA ARG A 71 6.71 -15.45 11.69
C ARG A 71 5.20 -15.20 11.84
N PRO A 72 4.45 -16.15 12.38
CA PRO A 72 2.97 -16.06 12.50
C PRO A 72 2.50 -14.87 13.35
N ASP A 73 3.28 -14.46 14.36
CA ASP A 73 3.01 -13.32 15.25
C ASP A 73 3.37 -11.96 14.65
N ALA A 74 4.06 -11.92 13.51
CA ALA A 74 4.42 -10.67 12.85
C ALA A 74 3.20 -9.80 12.54
N ARG A 75 3.32 -8.51 12.73
CA ARG A 75 2.26 -7.54 12.50
C ARG A 75 2.49 -6.81 11.18
N ALA A 76 1.70 -7.14 10.18
CA ALA A 76 1.82 -6.57 8.83
C ALA A 76 0.62 -5.71 8.49
N ILE A 77 0.86 -4.53 7.92
CA ILE A 77 -0.16 -3.69 7.28
C ILE A 77 0.15 -3.54 5.80
N ILE A 78 -0.92 -3.39 5.01
CA ILE A 78 -0.81 -3.14 3.58
C ILE A 78 -1.04 -1.64 3.32
N LEU A 79 -0.17 -1.03 2.51
CA LEU A 79 -0.42 0.26 1.91
C LEU A 79 -1.05 0.08 0.54
N THR A 80 -2.05 0.89 0.22
CA THR A 80 -2.71 0.82 -1.09
C THR A 80 -3.03 2.21 -1.60
N GLY A 81 -2.70 2.49 -2.84
CA GLY A 81 -3.13 3.72 -3.53
C GLY A 81 -4.60 3.70 -3.93
N TYR A 82 -5.25 2.53 -3.85
CA TYR A 82 -6.60 2.32 -4.35
C TYR A 82 -7.40 1.49 -3.36
N GLY A 83 -8.40 2.10 -2.74
CA GLY A 83 -9.29 1.44 -1.81
C GLY A 83 -10.21 0.42 -2.48
N ASN A 84 -9.66 -0.70 -2.96
CA ASN A 84 -10.47 -1.83 -3.38
C ASN A 84 -10.78 -2.69 -2.15
N ILE A 85 -12.04 -2.68 -1.72
CA ILE A 85 -12.54 -3.45 -0.58
C ILE A 85 -12.18 -4.95 -0.72
N ALA A 86 -12.27 -5.51 -1.92
CA ALA A 86 -11.95 -6.91 -2.17
C ALA A 86 -10.47 -7.23 -1.83
N THR A 87 -9.57 -6.35 -2.20
CA THR A 87 -8.13 -6.49 -1.93
C THR A 87 -7.82 -6.33 -0.44
N ALA A 88 -8.48 -5.40 0.23
CA ALA A 88 -8.37 -5.21 1.68
C ALA A 88 -8.83 -6.46 2.45
N VAL A 89 -9.98 -7.03 2.08
CA VAL A 89 -10.49 -8.28 2.65
C VAL A 89 -9.53 -9.44 2.43
N GLN A 90 -8.92 -9.53 1.25
CA GLN A 90 -7.94 -10.56 0.95
C GLN A 90 -6.67 -10.41 1.80
N ALA A 91 -6.16 -9.20 1.97
CA ALA A 91 -5.00 -8.92 2.83
C ALA A 91 -5.25 -9.37 4.28
N VAL A 92 -6.41 -9.04 4.84
CA VAL A 92 -6.79 -9.45 6.19
C VAL A 92 -6.92 -10.99 6.30
N LYS A 93 -7.50 -11.66 5.30
CA LYS A 93 -7.58 -13.14 5.27
C LYS A 93 -6.21 -13.81 5.24
N LEU A 94 -5.22 -13.18 4.63
CA LEU A 94 -3.83 -13.67 4.59
C LEU A 94 -3.03 -13.32 5.85
N GLY A 95 -3.63 -12.60 6.79
CA GLY A 95 -3.05 -12.31 8.09
C GLY A 95 -2.47 -10.91 8.23
N ALA A 96 -2.67 -10.00 7.30
CA ALA A 96 -2.44 -8.58 7.55
C ALA A 96 -3.39 -8.10 8.65
N ILE A 97 -2.89 -7.28 9.57
CA ILE A 97 -3.71 -6.77 10.68
C ILE A 97 -4.62 -5.63 10.24
N ASP A 98 -4.20 -4.88 9.24
CA ASP A 98 -4.95 -3.75 8.70
C ASP A 98 -4.45 -3.38 7.29
N TYR A 99 -5.15 -2.45 6.65
CA TYR A 99 -4.72 -1.79 5.41
C TYR A 99 -4.91 -0.28 5.54
N LEU A 100 -4.01 0.49 4.95
CA LEU A 100 -4.06 1.94 4.94
C LEU A 100 -4.03 2.46 3.50
N THR A 101 -4.83 3.49 3.23
CA THR A 101 -4.84 4.14 1.91
C THR A 101 -3.77 5.22 1.84
N LYS A 102 -3.02 5.25 0.74
CA LYS A 102 -2.11 6.36 0.43
C LYS A 102 -2.92 7.61 0.05
N PRO A 103 -2.57 8.82 0.48
CA PRO A 103 -1.39 9.17 1.27
C PRO A 103 -1.53 8.78 2.74
N VAL A 104 -0.48 8.24 3.34
CA VAL A 104 -0.41 7.77 4.71
C VAL A 104 0.64 8.55 5.50
N ASN A 105 0.35 8.86 6.75
CA ASN A 105 1.35 9.44 7.65
C ASN A 105 1.94 8.37 8.60
N ALA A 106 3.08 8.70 9.19
CA ALA A 106 3.80 7.78 10.06
C ALA A 106 3.03 7.42 11.34
N ASP A 107 2.21 8.31 11.85
CA ASP A 107 1.46 8.08 13.10
C ASP A 107 0.28 7.14 12.85
N ASP A 108 -0.36 7.20 11.69
CA ASP A 108 -1.39 6.25 11.28
C ASP A 108 -0.81 4.84 11.15
N ILE A 109 0.39 4.70 10.59
CA ILE A 109 1.11 3.42 10.48
C ILE A 109 1.38 2.84 11.87
N VAL A 110 1.93 3.63 12.78
CA VAL A 110 2.25 3.17 14.13
C VAL A 110 0.98 2.79 14.88
N SER A 111 -0.06 3.60 14.78
CA SER A 111 -1.37 3.32 15.40
C SER A 111 -1.97 2.02 14.92
N ALA A 112 -1.97 1.78 13.60
CA ALA A 112 -2.45 0.54 13.00
C ALA A 112 -1.61 -0.67 13.43
N LEU A 113 -0.27 -0.53 13.46
CA LEU A 113 0.62 -1.59 13.91
C LEU A 113 0.49 -1.92 15.40
N GLN A 114 0.04 -1.00 16.24
CA GLN A 114 -0.11 -1.19 17.69
C GLN A 114 -1.54 -1.55 18.09
N ALA A 115 -2.52 -1.45 17.21
CA ALA A 115 -3.91 -1.76 17.50
C ALA A 115 -4.05 -3.20 17.99
N PRO A 116 -4.90 -3.49 19.00
CA PRO A 116 -5.14 -4.86 19.45
C PRO A 116 -5.62 -5.75 18.30
N SER A 117 -5.09 -6.97 18.21
CA SER A 117 -5.54 -7.93 17.19
C SER A 117 -7.01 -8.25 17.39
N GLY A 118 -7.86 -7.97 16.41
CA GLY A 118 -9.31 -8.20 16.49
C GLY A 118 -10.17 -6.93 16.54
N CYS A 119 -9.60 -5.73 16.61
CA CYS A 119 -10.37 -4.53 16.30
C CYS A 119 -10.72 -4.54 14.81
N LYS A 120 -12.01 -4.63 14.51
CA LYS A 120 -12.53 -4.40 13.15
C LYS A 120 -11.98 -3.07 12.67
N ALA A 121 -11.45 -3.06 11.44
CA ALA A 121 -11.08 -1.84 10.75
C ALA A 121 -12.19 -0.80 10.97
N GLU A 122 -11.89 0.26 11.71
CA GLU A 122 -12.79 1.40 11.76
C GLU A 122 -12.93 1.90 10.33
N THR A 123 -14.14 2.13 9.90
CA THR A 123 -14.43 2.86 8.66
C THR A 123 -13.53 4.10 8.63
N PRO A 124 -12.89 4.41 7.49
CA PRO A 124 -11.97 5.56 7.40
C PRO A 124 -12.59 6.78 8.08
N LYS A 125 -11.92 7.37 9.07
CA LYS A 125 -12.41 8.51 9.85
C LYS A 125 -12.69 9.76 8.99
N HIS A 126 -12.26 9.72 7.75
CA HIS A 126 -12.58 10.74 6.75
C HIS A 126 -13.26 10.06 5.55
N PRO A 127 -14.55 10.30 5.34
CA PRO A 127 -15.20 9.88 4.10
C PRO A 127 -14.43 10.51 2.93
N MET A 128 -14.07 9.69 1.97
CA MET A 128 -13.36 10.17 0.76
C MET A 128 -14.21 11.28 0.12
N SER A 129 -13.57 12.39 -0.21
CA SER A 129 -14.28 13.43 -0.94
C SER A 129 -14.79 12.89 -2.28
N PRO A 130 -15.92 13.36 -2.80
CA PRO A 130 -16.42 12.96 -4.12
C PRO A 130 -15.37 13.13 -5.22
N ALA A 131 -14.48 14.13 -5.08
CA ALA A 131 -13.35 14.34 -5.97
C ALA A 131 -12.33 13.20 -5.92
N SER A 132 -12.01 12.70 -4.73
CA SER A 132 -11.07 11.58 -4.54
C SER A 132 -11.64 10.28 -5.12
N VAL A 133 -12.93 10.00 -4.90
CA VAL A 133 -13.61 8.81 -5.46
C VAL A 133 -13.62 8.86 -6.99
N ARG A 134 -13.93 10.04 -7.56
CA ARG A 134 -13.91 10.24 -9.02
C ARG A 134 -12.52 10.02 -9.60
N LEU A 135 -11.50 10.49 -8.91
CA LEU A 135 -10.12 10.37 -9.33
C LEU A 135 -9.66 8.91 -9.31
N GLN A 136 -9.98 8.16 -8.26
CA GLN A 136 -9.70 6.72 -8.16
C GLN A 136 -10.35 5.95 -9.31
N HIS A 137 -11.63 6.25 -9.61
CA HIS A 137 -12.33 5.59 -10.70
C HIS A 137 -11.65 5.85 -12.06
N ILE A 138 -11.21 7.10 -12.30
CA ILE A 138 -10.47 7.46 -13.52
C ILE A 138 -9.19 6.64 -13.64
N GLN A 139 -8.45 6.45 -12.56
CA GLN A 139 -7.21 5.70 -12.56
C GLN A 139 -7.42 4.21 -12.80
N GLN A 140 -8.40 3.60 -12.13
CA GLN A 140 -8.75 2.20 -12.35
C GLN A 140 -9.07 1.91 -13.81
N VAL A 141 -9.88 2.78 -14.44
CA VAL A 141 -10.22 2.63 -15.87
C VAL A 141 -9.00 2.88 -16.76
N HIS A 142 -8.11 3.81 -16.38
CA HIS A 142 -6.89 4.09 -17.15
C HIS A 142 -5.93 2.91 -17.14
N GLU A 143 -5.72 2.26 -16.01
CA GLU A 143 -4.90 1.05 -15.90
C GLU A 143 -5.55 -0.14 -16.62
N ALA A 144 -6.86 -0.37 -16.41
CA ALA A 144 -7.59 -1.42 -17.09
C ALA A 144 -7.63 -1.23 -18.63
N SER A 145 -7.33 -0.02 -19.10
CA SER A 145 -7.20 0.32 -20.53
C SER A 145 -5.75 0.27 -21.02
N GLY A 146 -4.84 -0.36 -20.28
CA GLY A 146 -3.41 -0.44 -20.64
C GLY A 146 -2.74 0.93 -20.69
N ARG A 147 -3.14 1.88 -19.84
CA ARG A 147 -2.69 3.28 -19.81
C ARG A 147 -2.94 4.07 -21.10
N ASN A 148 -3.89 3.60 -21.91
CA ASN A 148 -4.28 4.28 -23.14
C ASN A 148 -5.28 5.41 -22.84
N VAL A 149 -4.83 6.66 -22.95
CA VAL A 149 -5.64 7.85 -22.64
C VAL A 149 -6.89 7.96 -23.50
N SER A 150 -6.83 7.60 -24.79
CA SER A 150 -7.97 7.67 -25.71
C SER A 150 -9.05 6.64 -25.36
N GLU A 151 -8.64 5.41 -25.07
CA GLU A 151 -9.53 4.34 -24.64
C GLU A 151 -10.16 4.63 -23.29
N THR A 152 -9.36 5.12 -22.34
CA THR A 152 -9.83 5.53 -21.01
C THR A 152 -10.86 6.65 -21.11
N ALA A 153 -10.61 7.67 -21.94
CA ALA A 153 -11.54 8.77 -22.15
C ALA A 153 -12.87 8.27 -22.73
N ARG A 154 -12.83 7.34 -23.67
CA ARG A 154 -14.01 6.72 -24.26
C ARG A 154 -14.82 5.93 -23.21
N ARG A 155 -14.16 5.09 -22.43
CA ARG A 155 -14.82 4.28 -21.37
C ARG A 155 -15.44 5.13 -20.27
N LEU A 156 -14.80 6.25 -19.93
CA LEU A 156 -15.27 7.18 -18.90
C LEU A 156 -16.26 8.23 -19.44
N ASN A 157 -16.59 8.18 -20.75
CA ASN A 157 -17.38 9.20 -21.42
C ASN A 157 -16.87 10.63 -21.15
N MET A 158 -15.56 10.81 -21.19
CA MET A 158 -14.87 12.05 -20.91
C MET A 158 -14.12 12.55 -22.14
N HIS A 159 -13.98 13.89 -22.27
CA HIS A 159 -13.17 14.45 -23.33
C HIS A 159 -11.68 14.16 -23.06
N ARG A 160 -10.93 13.67 -24.07
CA ARG A 160 -9.50 13.30 -23.97
C ARG A 160 -8.64 14.40 -23.33
N ARG A 161 -8.89 15.66 -23.68
CA ARG A 161 -8.15 16.82 -23.12
C ARG A 161 -8.38 16.99 -21.61
N THR A 162 -9.60 16.73 -21.14
CA THR A 162 -9.95 16.77 -19.71
C THR A 162 -9.24 15.65 -18.95
N LEU A 163 -9.26 14.45 -19.49
CA LEU A 163 -8.56 13.31 -18.90
C LEU A 163 -7.06 13.55 -18.82
N HIS A 164 -6.44 14.00 -19.91
CA HIS A 164 -5.00 14.33 -19.94
C HIS A 164 -4.61 15.36 -18.87
N ARG A 165 -5.41 16.41 -18.67
CA ARG A 165 -5.19 17.43 -17.64
C ARG A 165 -5.30 16.85 -16.22
N ILE A 166 -6.17 15.87 -16.01
CA ILE A 166 -6.31 15.19 -14.71
C ILE A 166 -5.08 14.32 -14.46
N LEU A 167 -4.66 13.52 -15.44
CA LEU A 167 -3.51 12.63 -15.32
C LEU A 167 -2.18 13.37 -15.18
N SER A 168 -1.99 14.52 -15.91
CA SER A 168 -0.75 15.30 -15.84
C SER A 168 -0.55 16.03 -14.50
N ARG A 169 -1.61 16.33 -13.77
CA ARG A 169 -1.51 16.88 -12.39
C ARG A 169 -1.03 15.85 -11.37
N TRP A 170 -0.96 14.60 -11.76
CA TRP A 170 -0.61 13.48 -10.89
C TRP A 170 0.79 12.94 -11.12
N ALA A 171 1.37 13.21 -12.28
CA ALA A 171 2.72 12.78 -12.63
C ALA A 171 3.81 13.77 -12.13
N GLY A 172 3.44 14.81 -11.41
CA GLY A 172 4.31 15.78 -10.74
C GLY A 172 4.06 15.80 -9.25
#